data_268dea5f105484710a67f5b8786a7147
#
_entry.id   268dea5f105484710a67f5b8786a7147
#
_cell.length_a   1.000
_cell.length_b   1.000
_cell.length_c   1.000
_cell.angle_alpha   90.00
_cell.angle_beta   90.00
_cell.angle_gamma   90.00
#
_symmetry.space_group_name_H-M   'P 1'
#
loop_
_entity.id
_entity.type
_entity.pdbx_description
1 polymer ?
#
loop_
_entity_poly.entity_id
_entity_poly.type
_entity_poly.pdbx_seq_one_letter_code
_entity_poly.pdbx_strand_id
1 'polypeptide(L)'
;EYFNFFNKFNQMELKDKYNNPVWHIHNGLPPSLKNEITFNSLLNLVNVCNSNEKKVIWGFVNEYDSSLSLEGNPEFDLLIQYAINYYNDFVLPFKKYLNIDDSNRLIFEDLKKLLLEIDSNSTSENIQTEIYEIGKKHKFDNLRDFFKLVYQVLLGQEQGPRLGSFIKLYGINKTIKLIDKVLKNP
;
A
#
# COMPACT_ATOMS: atom_id res chain seq x y z
N GLU A 1 12.24 -6.86 5.80
CA GLU A 1 13.19 -7.99 5.59
C GLU A 1 12.53 -9.35 5.81
N TYR A 2 11.80 -9.59 6.92
CA TYR A 2 11.16 -10.88 7.23
C TYR A 2 10.36 -11.43 6.05
N PHE A 3 9.46 -10.64 5.44
CA PHE A 3 8.64 -11.10 4.32
C PHE A 3 9.44 -11.49 3.07
N ASN A 4 10.60 -10.88 2.85
CA ASN A 4 11.48 -11.29 1.75
C ASN A 4 12.08 -12.68 2.01
N PHE A 5 12.48 -12.97 3.26
CA PHE A 5 12.93 -14.29 3.66
C PHE A 5 11.79 -15.31 3.66
N PHE A 6 10.58 -14.90 4.09
CA PHE A 6 9.40 -15.75 4.10
C PHE A 6 8.99 -16.18 2.68
N ASN A 7 8.99 -15.26 1.72
CA ASN A 7 8.70 -15.59 0.33
C ASN A 7 9.72 -16.55 -0.26
N LYS A 8 11.01 -16.35 0.02
CA LYS A 8 12.05 -17.30 -0.37
C LYS A 8 11.86 -18.65 0.31
N PHE A 9 11.54 -18.66 1.60
CA PHE A 9 11.28 -19.87 2.37
C PHE A 9 10.18 -20.73 1.75
N ASN A 10 9.10 -20.12 1.28
CA ASN A 10 7.98 -20.84 0.65
C ASN A 10 8.37 -21.50 -0.69
N GLN A 11 9.40 -21.00 -1.37
CA GLN A 11 9.92 -21.52 -2.63
C GLN A 11 11.02 -22.58 -2.43
N MET A 12 11.55 -22.76 -1.21
CA MET A 12 12.64 -23.68 -0.91
C MET A 12 12.14 -25.12 -0.72
N GLU A 13 12.96 -26.09 -1.11
CA GLU A 13 12.74 -27.48 -0.73
C GLU A 13 12.86 -27.67 0.79
N LEU A 14 12.13 -28.65 1.36
CA LEU A 14 12.08 -28.84 2.82
C LEU A 14 13.47 -29.02 3.44
N LYS A 15 14.37 -29.75 2.75
CA LYS A 15 15.75 -29.99 3.21
C LYS A 15 16.60 -28.73 3.35
N ASP A 16 16.26 -27.65 2.62
CA ASP A 16 17.04 -26.42 2.59
C ASP A 16 16.44 -25.33 3.48
N LYS A 17 15.20 -25.52 3.96
CA LYS A 17 14.47 -24.52 4.76
C LYS A 17 15.16 -24.14 6.07
N TYR A 18 15.91 -25.07 6.68
CA TYR A 18 16.67 -24.79 7.91
C TYR A 18 17.80 -23.75 7.70
N ASN A 19 18.22 -23.50 6.47
CA ASN A 19 19.20 -22.45 6.15
C ASN A 19 18.58 -21.04 6.08
N ASN A 20 17.25 -20.93 6.16
CA ASN A 20 16.57 -19.66 6.09
C ASN A 20 16.24 -19.15 7.50
N PRO A 21 16.49 -17.85 7.81
CA PRO A 21 16.19 -17.27 9.12
C PRO A 21 14.76 -17.51 9.63
N VAL A 22 13.79 -17.62 8.72
CA VAL A 22 12.37 -17.87 9.07
C VAL A 22 12.19 -19.19 9.82
N TRP A 23 12.95 -20.23 9.46
CA TRP A 23 12.93 -21.51 10.18
C TRP A 23 13.31 -21.32 11.66
N HIS A 24 14.34 -20.56 11.93
CA HIS A 24 14.84 -20.35 13.29
C HIS A 24 13.92 -19.43 14.11
N ILE A 25 13.31 -18.43 13.49
CA ILE A 25 12.34 -17.55 14.14
C ILE A 25 11.13 -18.34 14.64
N HIS A 26 10.66 -19.34 13.86
CA HIS A 26 9.48 -20.12 14.18
C HIS A 26 9.79 -21.50 14.80
N ASN A 27 11.05 -21.84 15.00
CA ASN A 27 11.49 -23.18 15.43
C ASN A 27 10.93 -24.29 14.52
N GLY A 28 10.89 -24.04 13.22
CA GLY A 28 10.33 -24.95 12.21
C GLY A 28 9.57 -24.22 11.11
N LEU A 29 8.46 -24.81 10.69
CA LEU A 29 7.61 -24.22 9.66
C LEU A 29 6.83 -23.02 10.21
N PRO A 30 6.90 -21.85 9.52
CA PRO A 30 6.12 -20.70 9.91
C PRO A 30 4.62 -20.92 9.67
N PRO A 31 3.75 -20.15 10.33
CA PRO A 31 2.32 -20.17 10.04
C PRO A 31 2.07 -19.79 8.58
N SER A 32 1.07 -20.40 7.97
CA SER A 32 0.68 -20.11 6.59
C SER A 32 0.02 -18.72 6.53
N LEU A 33 0.73 -17.74 6.02
CA LEU A 33 0.14 -16.44 5.70
C LEU A 33 -0.56 -16.56 4.34
N LYS A 34 -1.86 -16.61 4.35
CA LYS A 34 -2.70 -16.77 3.15
C LYS A 34 -3.07 -15.47 2.47
N ASN A 35 -2.62 -14.31 2.99
CA ASN A 35 -3.01 -13.02 2.46
C ASN A 35 -1.85 -12.33 1.72
N GLU A 36 -2.20 -11.54 0.70
CA GLU A 36 -1.25 -10.75 -0.09
C GLU A 36 -0.96 -9.38 0.53
N ILE A 37 -1.58 -9.05 1.67
CA ILE A 37 -1.42 -7.76 2.33
C ILE A 37 -0.07 -7.72 3.04
N THR A 38 0.84 -6.90 2.53
CA THR A 38 2.16 -6.72 3.12
C THR A 38 2.14 -5.69 4.25
N PHE A 39 3.15 -5.71 5.12
CA PHE A 39 3.33 -4.67 6.15
C PHE A 39 3.41 -3.25 5.56
N ASN A 40 4.08 -3.08 4.42
CA ASN A 40 4.12 -1.80 3.72
C ASN A 40 2.72 -1.35 3.24
N SER A 41 1.90 -2.27 2.76
CA SER A 41 0.51 -1.97 2.38
C SER A 41 -0.31 -1.51 3.59
N LEU A 42 -0.13 -2.15 4.75
CA LEU A 42 -0.76 -1.74 6.00
C LEU A 42 -0.28 -0.35 6.47
N LEU A 43 1.02 -0.08 6.41
CA LEU A 43 1.58 1.24 6.76
C LEU A 43 0.93 2.37 5.95
N ASN A 44 0.74 2.15 4.64
CA ASN A 44 0.12 3.18 3.82
C ASN A 44 -1.38 3.28 4.04
N LEU A 45 -2.04 2.17 4.31
CA LEU A 45 -3.44 2.18 4.69
C LEU A 45 -3.63 3.02 5.96
N VAL A 46 -2.82 2.77 7.01
CA VAL A 46 -2.83 3.57 8.25
C VAL A 46 -2.56 5.04 7.95
N ASN A 47 -1.56 5.33 7.11
CA ASN A 47 -1.21 6.69 6.75
C ASN A 47 -2.36 7.45 6.06
N VAL A 48 -3.07 6.81 5.13
CA VAL A 48 -4.19 7.44 4.41
C VAL A 48 -5.41 7.57 5.28
N CYS A 49 -5.73 6.53 6.06
CA CYS A 49 -6.86 6.57 6.98
C CYS A 49 -6.69 7.66 8.04
N ASN A 50 -5.44 8.07 8.32
CA ASN A 50 -5.09 9.00 9.38
C ASN A 50 -5.79 8.65 10.70
N SER A 51 -5.88 7.33 10.98
CA SER A 51 -6.59 6.77 12.12
C SER A 51 -5.70 5.80 12.87
N ASN A 52 -5.71 5.93 14.19
CA ASN A 52 -5.02 5.03 15.13
C ASN A 52 -5.92 3.89 15.60
N GLU A 53 -7.14 3.81 15.07
CA GLU A 53 -8.12 2.80 15.48
C GLU A 53 -7.99 1.55 14.61
N LYS A 54 -7.59 0.43 15.21
CA LYS A 54 -7.53 -0.88 14.54
C LYS A 54 -8.81 -1.22 13.78
N LYS A 55 -9.97 -0.90 14.37
CA LYS A 55 -11.28 -1.19 13.77
C LYS A 55 -11.44 -0.55 12.39
N VAL A 56 -10.91 0.66 12.19
CA VAL A 56 -10.93 1.34 10.89
C VAL A 56 -10.07 0.59 9.89
N ILE A 57 -8.87 0.19 10.29
CA ILE A 57 -7.94 -0.55 9.42
C ILE A 57 -8.53 -1.93 9.05
N TRP A 58 -9.10 -2.64 10.03
CA TRP A 58 -9.81 -3.90 9.79
C TRP A 58 -10.99 -3.74 8.82
N GLY A 59 -11.71 -2.63 8.86
CA GLY A 59 -12.78 -2.35 7.90
C GLY A 59 -12.28 -2.39 6.45
N PHE A 60 -11.13 -1.78 6.16
CA PHE A 60 -10.52 -1.83 4.83
C PHE A 60 -9.97 -3.22 4.47
N VAL A 61 -9.34 -3.89 5.44
CA VAL A 61 -8.83 -5.24 5.23
C VAL A 61 -9.96 -6.19 4.87
N ASN A 62 -11.09 -6.13 5.58
CA ASN A 62 -12.26 -6.97 5.30
C ASN A 62 -12.95 -6.65 3.97
N GLU A 63 -12.92 -5.39 3.52
CA GLU A 63 -13.39 -5.02 2.19
C GLU A 63 -12.50 -5.62 1.09
N TYR A 64 -11.20 -5.72 1.34
CA TYR A 64 -10.25 -6.30 0.40
C TYR A 64 -10.28 -7.83 0.40
N ASP A 65 -10.31 -8.45 1.57
CA ASP A 65 -10.34 -9.89 1.78
C ASP A 65 -11.27 -10.25 2.95
N SER A 66 -12.51 -10.64 2.62
CA SER A 66 -13.52 -11.02 3.61
C SER A 66 -13.23 -12.33 4.33
N SER A 67 -12.22 -13.09 3.93
CA SER A 67 -11.79 -14.31 4.63
C SER A 67 -10.95 -14.01 5.87
N LEU A 68 -10.42 -12.79 5.99
CA LEU A 68 -9.64 -12.34 7.14
C LEU A 68 -10.58 -11.83 8.25
N SER A 69 -10.32 -12.23 9.49
CA SER A 69 -11.03 -11.74 10.67
C SER A 69 -10.11 -11.59 11.87
N LEU A 70 -10.47 -10.70 12.77
CA LEU A 70 -9.71 -10.48 14.01
C LEU A 70 -9.54 -11.79 14.80
N GLU A 71 -10.59 -12.59 14.90
CA GLU A 71 -10.61 -13.84 15.66
C GLU A 71 -9.84 -14.97 14.97
N GLY A 72 -9.93 -15.02 13.64
CA GLY A 72 -9.25 -16.05 12.83
C GLY A 72 -7.79 -15.75 12.51
N ASN A 73 -7.32 -14.50 12.68
CA ASN A 73 -6.00 -14.06 12.27
C ASN A 73 -5.32 -13.14 13.32
N PRO A 74 -5.09 -13.62 14.54
CA PRO A 74 -4.53 -12.81 15.62
C PRO A 74 -3.12 -12.27 15.32
N GLU A 75 -2.31 -13.02 14.56
CA GLU A 75 -0.99 -12.53 14.10
C GLU A 75 -1.12 -11.36 13.14
N PHE A 76 -2.16 -11.34 12.33
CA PHE A 76 -2.42 -10.23 11.41
C PHE A 76 -2.93 -9.00 12.17
N ASP A 77 -3.74 -9.18 13.22
CA ASP A 77 -4.13 -8.08 14.12
C ASP A 77 -2.92 -7.43 14.80
N LEU A 78 -1.96 -8.26 15.21
CA LEU A 78 -0.70 -7.77 15.77
C LEU A 78 0.11 -6.99 14.74
N LEU A 79 0.13 -7.44 13.48
CA LEU A 79 0.78 -6.73 12.39
C LEU A 79 0.15 -5.36 12.11
N ILE A 80 -1.18 -5.27 12.17
CA ILE A 80 -1.91 -3.98 12.09
C ILE A 80 -1.49 -3.06 13.24
N GLN A 81 -1.40 -3.58 14.49
CA GLN A 81 -0.94 -2.79 15.62
C GLN A 81 0.47 -2.26 15.43
N TYR A 82 1.39 -3.08 14.91
CA TYR A 82 2.75 -2.64 14.62
C TYR A 82 2.78 -1.58 13.52
N ALA A 83 1.91 -1.67 12.51
CA ALA A 83 1.80 -0.65 11.48
C ALA A 83 1.31 0.68 12.06
N ILE A 84 0.34 0.66 12.97
CA ILE A 84 -0.17 1.86 13.68
C ILE A 84 0.94 2.47 14.55
N ASN A 85 1.66 1.67 15.32
CA ASN A 85 2.75 2.14 16.16
C ASN A 85 3.85 2.79 15.31
N TYR A 86 4.28 2.11 14.24
CA TYR A 86 5.29 2.64 13.32
C TYR A 86 4.83 3.98 12.69
N TYR A 87 3.57 4.04 12.28
CA TYR A 87 3.03 5.28 11.72
C TYR A 87 3.09 6.44 12.73
N ASN A 88 2.69 6.21 13.98
CA ASN A 88 2.70 7.23 15.02
C ASN A 88 4.11 7.70 15.37
N ASP A 89 5.07 6.76 15.44
CA ASP A 89 6.42 7.05 15.91
C ASP A 89 7.31 7.63 14.81
N PHE A 90 7.17 7.16 13.58
CA PHE A 90 8.13 7.43 12.50
C PHE A 90 7.54 8.12 11.26
N VAL A 91 6.23 8.13 11.07
CA VAL A 91 5.62 8.75 9.89
C VAL A 91 4.91 10.04 10.23
N LEU A 92 3.98 10.01 11.17
CA LEU A 92 3.13 11.14 11.52
C LEU A 92 3.91 12.40 11.91
N PRO A 93 5.00 12.35 12.70
CA PRO A 93 5.77 13.53 13.08
C PRO A 93 6.47 14.22 11.91
N PHE A 94 6.74 13.49 10.82
CA PHE A 94 7.48 13.97 9.66
C PHE A 94 6.62 14.14 8.41
N LYS A 95 5.31 13.93 8.52
CA LYS A 95 4.38 13.98 7.40
C LYS A 95 4.28 15.40 6.82
N LYS A 96 4.58 15.54 5.53
CA LYS A 96 4.51 16.81 4.80
C LYS A 96 3.86 16.60 3.45
N TYR A 97 2.66 17.16 3.29
CA TYR A 97 1.98 17.17 2.01
C TYR A 97 2.59 18.21 1.07
N LEU A 98 2.72 17.84 -0.18
CA LEU A 98 3.06 18.76 -1.25
C LEU A 98 1.75 19.27 -1.87
N ASN A 99 1.63 20.59 -1.99
CA ASN A 99 0.51 21.19 -2.72
C ASN A 99 0.72 21.01 -4.21
N ILE A 100 -0.36 20.80 -4.96
CA ILE A 100 -0.30 20.78 -6.41
C ILE A 100 -0.23 22.20 -6.95
N ASP A 101 0.56 22.38 -8.01
CA ASP A 101 0.58 23.55 -8.84
C ASP A 101 -0.07 23.26 -10.21
N ASP A 102 -0.15 24.28 -11.06
CA ASP A 102 -0.74 24.14 -12.40
C ASP A 102 -0.01 23.09 -13.26
N SER A 103 1.29 22.91 -13.05
CA SER A 103 2.11 21.94 -13.79
C SER A 103 1.80 20.49 -13.42
N ASN A 104 1.49 20.25 -12.16
CA ASN A 104 1.22 18.92 -11.61
C ASN A 104 -0.27 18.54 -11.65
N ARG A 105 -1.15 19.52 -11.79
CA ARG A 105 -2.60 19.34 -11.76
C ARG A 105 -3.09 18.31 -12.77
N LEU A 106 -2.62 18.41 -14.00
CA LEU A 106 -2.98 17.51 -15.10
C LEU A 106 -2.65 16.05 -14.81
N ILE A 107 -1.59 15.78 -14.02
CA ILE A 107 -1.22 14.42 -13.60
C ILE A 107 -2.34 13.81 -12.75
N PHE A 108 -2.85 14.56 -11.78
CA PHE A 108 -3.91 14.09 -10.89
C PHE A 108 -5.27 14.01 -11.56
N GLU A 109 -5.55 14.87 -12.55
CA GLU A 109 -6.72 14.78 -13.42
C GLU A 109 -6.68 13.50 -14.28
N ASP A 110 -5.53 13.17 -14.86
CA ASP A 110 -5.34 11.92 -15.62
C ASP A 110 -5.42 10.69 -14.72
N LEU A 111 -4.82 10.72 -13.51
CA LEU A 111 -4.96 9.63 -12.53
C LEU A 111 -6.42 9.42 -12.13
N LYS A 112 -7.17 10.50 -11.89
CA LYS A 112 -8.60 10.42 -11.59
C LYS A 112 -9.37 9.81 -12.76
N LYS A 113 -9.12 10.28 -14.00
CA LYS A 113 -9.76 9.77 -15.20
C LYS A 113 -9.50 8.27 -15.37
N LEU A 114 -8.25 7.84 -15.25
CA LEU A 114 -7.90 6.42 -15.28
C LEU A 114 -8.73 5.62 -14.27
N LEU A 115 -8.80 6.07 -13.02
CA LEU A 115 -9.51 5.35 -11.96
C LEU A 115 -11.03 5.32 -12.14
N LEU A 116 -11.60 6.28 -12.88
CA LEU A 116 -13.02 6.28 -13.26
C LEU A 116 -13.33 5.29 -14.39
N GLU A 117 -12.36 5.03 -15.28
CA GLU A 117 -12.52 4.19 -16.46
C GLU A 117 -12.08 2.74 -16.23
N ILE A 118 -11.26 2.50 -15.20
CA ILE A 118 -10.70 1.16 -14.93
C ILE A 118 -11.76 0.19 -14.40
N ASP A 119 -11.70 -1.07 -14.82
CA ASP A 119 -12.60 -2.11 -14.31
C ASP A 119 -12.33 -2.33 -12.81
N SER A 120 -13.40 -2.39 -12.02
CA SER A 120 -13.33 -2.67 -10.57
C SER A 120 -12.66 -4.00 -10.23
N ASN A 121 -12.68 -4.96 -11.17
CA ASN A 121 -12.03 -6.26 -11.04
C ASN A 121 -10.56 -6.26 -11.49
N SER A 122 -10.04 -5.14 -12.00
CA SER A 122 -8.64 -5.04 -12.43
C SER A 122 -7.69 -5.47 -11.31
N THR A 123 -6.63 -6.20 -11.69
CA THR A 123 -5.59 -6.62 -10.76
C THR A 123 -4.74 -5.43 -10.32
N SER A 124 -4.05 -5.55 -9.20
CA SER A 124 -3.11 -4.52 -8.73
C SER A 124 -1.99 -4.26 -9.74
N GLU A 125 -1.58 -5.28 -10.49
CA GLU A 125 -0.57 -5.20 -11.54
C GLU A 125 -1.08 -4.39 -12.74
N ASN A 126 -2.33 -4.62 -13.17
CA ASN A 126 -2.94 -3.87 -14.26
C ASN A 126 -3.07 -2.38 -13.88
N ILE A 127 -3.59 -2.10 -12.68
CA ILE A 127 -3.67 -0.71 -12.16
C ILE A 127 -2.27 -0.06 -12.16
N GLN A 128 -1.27 -0.77 -11.68
CA GLN A 128 0.11 -0.28 -11.63
C GLN A 128 0.66 0.03 -13.03
N THR A 129 0.38 -0.83 -14.03
CA THR A 129 0.83 -0.66 -15.41
C THR A 129 0.22 0.60 -16.03
N GLU A 130 -1.09 0.80 -15.86
CA GLU A 130 -1.77 2.00 -16.37
C GLU A 130 -1.23 3.29 -15.71
N ILE A 131 -0.90 3.24 -14.42
CA ILE A 131 -0.29 4.38 -13.73
C ILE A 131 1.11 4.68 -14.28
N TYR A 132 1.90 3.66 -14.63
CA TYR A 132 3.20 3.87 -15.31
C TYR A 132 3.04 4.61 -16.64
N GLU A 133 1.98 4.31 -17.41
CA GLU A 133 1.74 5.00 -18.68
C GLU A 133 1.40 6.48 -18.46
N ILE A 134 0.72 6.85 -17.36
CA ILE A 134 0.52 8.26 -17.00
C ILE A 134 1.87 8.95 -16.73
N GLY A 135 2.75 8.32 -15.95
CA GLY A 135 4.08 8.87 -15.70
C GLY A 135 4.89 9.12 -16.98
N LYS A 136 4.82 8.18 -17.94
CA LYS A 136 5.45 8.34 -19.27
C LYS A 136 4.79 9.45 -20.09
N LYS A 137 3.46 9.54 -20.10
CA LYS A 137 2.68 10.57 -20.78
C LYS A 137 3.12 11.98 -20.36
N HIS A 138 3.36 12.17 -19.06
CA HIS A 138 3.81 13.43 -18.48
C HIS A 138 5.34 13.64 -18.55
N LYS A 139 6.04 12.82 -19.35
CA LYS A 139 7.47 12.98 -19.69
C LYS A 139 8.40 13.02 -18.47
N PHE A 140 8.11 12.25 -17.45
CA PHE A 140 9.07 12.05 -16.37
C PHE A 140 10.25 11.23 -16.89
N ASP A 141 11.45 11.81 -16.88
CA ASP A 141 12.68 11.11 -17.25
C ASP A 141 12.96 9.92 -16.34
N ASN A 142 12.58 10.05 -15.08
CA ASN A 142 12.66 9.00 -14.08
C ASN A 142 11.29 8.80 -13.44
N LEU A 143 10.67 7.65 -13.69
CA LEU A 143 9.38 7.31 -13.08
C LEU A 143 9.39 7.31 -11.54
N ARG A 144 10.58 7.21 -10.92
CA ARG A 144 10.70 7.36 -9.47
C ARG A 144 10.25 8.74 -9.01
N ASP A 145 10.55 9.79 -9.78
CA ASP A 145 10.17 11.16 -9.44
C ASP A 145 8.66 11.38 -9.59
N PHE A 146 8.04 10.75 -10.59
CA PHE A 146 6.58 10.71 -10.72
C PHE A 146 5.93 10.07 -9.48
N PHE A 147 6.40 8.89 -9.06
CA PHE A 147 5.84 8.23 -7.87
C PHE A 147 6.09 9.03 -6.59
N LYS A 148 7.29 9.62 -6.46
CA LYS A 148 7.60 10.52 -5.33
C LYS A 148 6.60 11.67 -5.25
N LEU A 149 6.32 12.34 -6.38
CA LEU A 149 5.31 13.40 -6.46
C LEU A 149 3.94 12.90 -6.00
N VAL A 150 3.47 11.77 -6.55
CA VAL A 150 2.17 11.21 -6.20
C VAL A 150 2.07 10.88 -4.71
N TYR A 151 3.12 10.28 -4.13
CA TYR A 151 3.15 9.98 -2.70
C TYR A 151 3.19 11.23 -1.82
N GLN A 152 3.98 12.23 -2.17
CA GLN A 152 4.05 13.47 -1.40
C GLN A 152 2.71 14.22 -1.41
N VAL A 153 2.01 14.22 -2.53
CA VAL A 153 0.72 14.89 -2.67
C VAL A 153 -0.39 14.12 -1.96
N LEU A 154 -0.49 12.81 -2.17
CA LEU A 154 -1.59 12.01 -1.63
C LEU A 154 -1.37 11.54 -0.19
N LEU A 155 -0.13 11.22 0.18
CA LEU A 155 0.20 10.56 1.45
C LEU A 155 1.09 11.39 2.37
N GLY A 156 1.66 12.49 1.89
CA GLY A 156 2.60 13.33 2.64
C GLY A 156 3.96 12.65 2.90
N GLN A 157 4.36 11.69 2.07
CA GLN A 157 5.62 10.95 2.18
C GLN A 157 6.34 10.91 0.83
N GLU A 158 7.67 10.73 0.85
CA GLU A 158 8.46 10.63 -0.39
C GLU A 158 8.45 9.24 -1.02
N GLN A 159 8.07 8.23 -0.26
CA GLN A 159 8.09 6.83 -0.69
C GLN A 159 6.83 6.11 -0.21
N GLY A 160 6.46 5.07 -0.94
CA GLY A 160 5.31 4.24 -0.61
C GLY A 160 5.38 2.88 -1.32
N PRO A 161 4.41 1.97 -1.08
CA PRO A 161 4.34 0.70 -1.81
C PRO A 161 3.93 0.92 -3.25
N ARG A 162 3.86 -0.18 -3.99
CA ARG A 162 3.25 -0.15 -5.32
C ARG A 162 1.87 0.49 -5.27
N LEU A 163 1.68 1.56 -6.03
CA LEU A 163 0.47 2.37 -6.00
C LEU A 163 -0.77 1.55 -6.41
N GLY A 164 -0.59 0.62 -7.35
CA GLY A 164 -1.65 -0.31 -7.76
C GLY A 164 -2.16 -1.19 -6.61
N SER A 165 -1.25 -1.77 -5.81
CA SER A 165 -1.60 -2.56 -4.62
C SER A 165 -2.28 -1.70 -3.56
N PHE A 166 -1.80 -0.46 -3.36
CA PHE A 166 -2.42 0.48 -2.45
C PHE A 166 -3.85 0.83 -2.87
N ILE A 167 -4.06 1.18 -4.15
CA ILE A 167 -5.38 1.55 -4.69
C ILE A 167 -6.37 0.38 -4.55
N LYS A 168 -5.91 -0.84 -4.83
CA LYS A 168 -6.74 -2.03 -4.68
C LYS A 168 -7.18 -2.25 -3.22
N LEU A 169 -6.26 -2.10 -2.26
CA LEU A 169 -6.54 -2.26 -0.83
C LEU A 169 -7.39 -1.10 -0.27
N TYR A 170 -7.03 0.14 -0.60
CA TYR A 170 -7.74 1.33 -0.11
C TYR A 170 -9.12 1.50 -0.76
N GLY A 171 -9.26 1.01 -1.98
CA GLY A 171 -10.45 1.10 -2.80
C GLY A 171 -10.38 2.24 -3.84
N ILE A 172 -10.75 1.91 -5.08
CA ILE A 172 -10.71 2.83 -6.23
C ILE A 172 -11.52 4.11 -5.93
N ASN A 173 -12.78 3.97 -5.49
CA ASN A 173 -13.65 5.11 -5.19
C ASN A 173 -13.12 6.00 -4.06
N LYS A 174 -12.47 5.41 -3.07
CA LYS A 174 -11.86 6.16 -1.96
C LYS A 174 -10.62 6.91 -2.44
N THR A 175 -9.83 6.31 -3.33
CA THR A 175 -8.67 6.96 -3.96
C THR A 175 -9.10 8.14 -4.83
N ILE A 176 -10.18 8.00 -5.61
CA ILE A 176 -10.77 9.11 -6.38
C ILE A 176 -11.15 10.27 -5.46
N LYS A 177 -11.83 10.00 -4.33
CA LYS A 177 -12.17 11.05 -3.35
C LYS A 177 -10.93 11.71 -2.74
N LEU A 178 -9.84 10.97 -2.55
CA LEU A 178 -8.57 11.52 -2.07
C LEU A 178 -7.97 12.49 -3.11
N ILE A 179 -7.95 12.09 -4.39
CA ILE A 179 -7.49 12.94 -5.48
C ILE A 179 -8.39 14.19 -5.62
N ASP A 180 -9.71 14.04 -5.48
CA ASP A 180 -10.65 15.16 -5.53
C ASP A 180 -10.40 16.21 -4.44
N LYS A 181 -9.99 15.79 -3.25
CA LYS A 181 -9.62 16.72 -2.17
C LYS A 181 -8.39 17.55 -2.56
N VAL A 182 -7.40 16.90 -3.15
CA VAL A 182 -6.17 17.55 -3.61
C VAL A 182 -6.47 18.55 -4.73
N LEU A 183 -7.29 18.16 -5.71
CA LEU A 183 -7.67 19.01 -6.84
C LEU A 183 -8.50 20.24 -6.43
N LYS A 184 -9.22 20.18 -5.31
CA LYS A 184 -10.05 21.29 -4.79
C LYS A 184 -9.28 22.28 -3.92
N ASN A 185 -8.17 21.84 -3.32
CA ASN A 185 -7.34 22.66 -2.41
C ASN A 185 -5.91 22.69 -3.00
N PRO A 186 -5.67 23.56 -4.00
CA PRO A 186 -4.35 23.71 -4.60
C PRO A 186 -3.34 24.35 -3.64
#